data_f690542fd9d6ad3ecc9d6c4fff10a01e
#
_entry.id   f690542fd9d6ad3ecc9d6c4fff10a01e
#
_cell.length_a   1.000
_cell.length_b   1.000
_cell.length_c   1.000
_cell.angle_alpha   90.00
_cell.angle_beta   90.00
_cell.angle_gamma   90.00
#
_symmetry.space_group_name_H-M   'P 1'
#
loop_
_entity.id
_entity.type
_entity.pdbx_description
1 polymer ?
#
loop_
_entity_poly.entity_id
_entity_poly.type
_entity_poly.pdbx_seq_one_letter_code
_entity_poly.pdbx_strand_id
1 'polypeptide(L)'
;MKIAVIGAGIVGISSANWLQKYGQDVTLFDMNDPGSQASFGNAGTYARYANIPTNSSSFFYLFPYLLLNKNSPLFIRFKRLNKTLPWILNYLYNCRNSNVNTTTNNLTKLLSKMDDGYEELFKEAGVEPYLSRKAIMYLSLIHI
;
A
#
# COMPACT_ATOMS: atom_id res chain seq x y z
N MET A 1 25.24 9.93 -12.33
CA MET A 1 24.34 9.63 -13.48
C MET A 1 23.22 10.65 -13.46
N LYS A 2 22.73 11.09 -14.66
CA LYS A 2 21.54 11.97 -14.70
C LYS A 2 20.27 11.13 -14.70
N ILE A 3 19.37 11.41 -13.77
CA ILE A 3 18.13 10.66 -13.57
C ILE A 3 16.94 11.62 -13.61
N ALA A 4 15.93 11.28 -14.40
CA ALA A 4 14.65 11.96 -14.41
C ALA A 4 13.63 11.16 -13.56
N VAL A 5 13.03 11.79 -12.56
CA VAL A 5 11.93 11.23 -11.78
C VAL A 5 10.63 11.90 -12.24
N ILE A 6 9.66 11.12 -12.67
CA ILE A 6 8.36 11.62 -13.14
C ILE A 6 7.32 11.38 -12.06
N GLY A 7 6.71 12.49 -11.60
CA GLY A 7 5.74 12.50 -10.51
C GLY A 7 6.34 12.99 -9.20
N ALA A 8 5.86 14.14 -8.71
CA ALA A 8 6.27 14.76 -7.45
C ALA A 8 5.29 14.48 -6.30
N GLY A 9 4.70 13.29 -6.26
CA GLY A 9 4.01 12.76 -5.09
C GLY A 9 5.01 12.23 -4.05
N ILE A 10 4.51 11.70 -2.92
CA ILE A 10 5.37 11.22 -1.81
C ILE A 10 6.41 10.19 -2.27
N VAL A 11 6.05 9.30 -3.18
CA VAL A 11 6.97 8.27 -3.71
C VAL A 11 8.08 8.91 -4.55
N GLY A 12 7.71 9.81 -5.49
CA GLY A 12 8.69 10.45 -6.36
C GLY A 12 9.65 11.35 -5.60
N ILE A 13 9.14 12.17 -4.66
CA ILE A 13 9.97 13.05 -3.82
C ILE A 13 10.93 12.23 -2.97
N SER A 14 10.44 11.19 -2.28
CA SER A 14 11.29 10.33 -1.44
C SER A 14 12.37 9.62 -2.27
N SER A 15 12.00 9.11 -3.45
CA SER A 15 12.96 8.48 -4.36
C SER A 15 14.01 9.46 -4.87
N ALA A 16 13.60 10.67 -5.24
CA ALA A 16 14.52 11.71 -5.71
C ALA A 16 15.52 12.10 -4.62
N ASN A 17 15.07 12.30 -3.38
CA ASN A 17 15.91 12.62 -2.24
C ASN A 17 16.96 11.52 -1.99
N TRP A 18 16.55 10.25 -1.97
CA TRP A 18 17.48 9.14 -1.79
C TRP A 18 18.51 9.04 -2.94
N LEU A 19 18.06 9.20 -4.18
CA LEU A 19 18.97 9.21 -5.33
C LEU A 19 20.01 10.34 -5.24
N GLN A 20 19.60 11.54 -4.81
CA GLN A 20 20.53 12.64 -4.57
C GLN A 20 21.53 12.33 -3.46
N LYS A 21 21.08 11.72 -2.35
CA LYS A 21 21.97 11.27 -1.27
C LYS A 21 23.01 10.24 -1.75
N TYR A 22 22.65 9.42 -2.71
CA TYR A 22 23.59 8.50 -3.38
C TYR A 22 24.42 9.17 -4.48
N GLY A 23 24.46 10.50 -4.54
CA GLY A 23 25.33 11.25 -5.45
C GLY A 23 24.84 11.29 -6.90
N GLN A 24 23.54 11.03 -7.13
CA GLN A 24 22.97 11.12 -8.48
C GLN A 24 22.50 12.56 -8.77
N ASP A 25 22.64 12.98 -10.04
CA ASP A 25 22.07 14.24 -10.54
C ASP A 25 20.61 13.99 -10.92
N VAL A 26 19.67 14.48 -10.08
CA VAL A 26 18.24 14.14 -10.20
C VAL A 26 17.44 15.36 -10.58
N THR A 27 16.59 15.21 -11.60
CA THR A 27 15.58 16.19 -11.97
C THR A 27 14.19 15.59 -11.76
N LEU A 28 13.36 16.27 -10.96
CA LEU A 28 11.99 15.88 -10.68
C LEU A 28 11.02 16.65 -11.57
N PHE A 29 10.13 15.93 -12.26
CA PHE A 29 9.10 16.50 -13.16
C PHE A 29 7.70 16.19 -12.65
N ASP A 30 6.84 17.20 -12.59
CA ASP A 30 5.40 17.05 -12.35
C ASP A 30 4.64 18.14 -13.12
N MET A 31 3.37 17.91 -13.37
CA MET A 31 2.49 18.91 -14.00
C MET A 31 1.97 19.93 -12.98
N ASN A 32 2.05 19.61 -11.68
CA ASN A 32 1.50 20.40 -10.59
C ASN A 32 2.55 20.59 -9.49
N ASP A 33 2.23 21.40 -8.50
CA ASP A 33 3.08 21.60 -7.34
C ASP A 33 3.36 20.28 -6.60
N PRO A 34 4.57 20.10 -6.06
CA PRO A 34 4.94 18.89 -5.34
C PRO A 34 3.95 18.53 -4.22
N GLY A 35 3.50 17.30 -4.18
CA GLY A 35 2.58 16.80 -3.17
C GLY A 35 1.13 17.25 -3.30
N SER A 36 0.79 18.11 -4.27
CA SER A 36 -0.55 18.71 -4.40
C SER A 36 -1.64 17.79 -4.95
N GLN A 37 -1.27 16.62 -5.45
CA GLN A 37 -2.20 15.67 -6.10
C GLN A 37 -2.57 14.51 -5.16
N ALA A 38 -2.44 13.26 -5.61
CA ALA A 38 -2.87 12.06 -4.88
C ALA A 38 -2.24 11.90 -3.48
N SER A 39 -1.10 12.51 -3.23
CA SER A 39 -0.46 12.50 -1.90
C SER A 39 -1.07 13.52 -0.93
N PHE A 40 -1.80 14.51 -1.43
CA PHE A 40 -2.44 15.51 -0.58
C PHE A 40 -3.64 14.93 0.16
N GLY A 41 -3.76 15.23 1.46
CA GLY A 41 -4.89 14.80 2.27
C GLY A 41 -4.99 13.31 2.55
N ASN A 42 -3.92 12.54 2.32
CA ASN A 42 -3.88 11.13 2.73
C ASN A 42 -3.91 11.02 4.27
N ALA A 43 -4.24 9.82 4.77
CA ALA A 43 -4.36 9.57 6.21
C ALA A 43 -3.03 9.64 6.99
N GLY A 44 -1.89 9.78 6.32
CA GLY A 44 -0.57 9.86 6.94
C GLY A 44 -0.20 8.64 7.77
N THR A 45 -0.69 7.46 7.42
CA THR A 45 -0.47 6.24 8.20
C THR A 45 0.87 5.61 7.85
N TYR A 46 1.74 5.49 8.85
CA TYR A 46 3.00 4.77 8.77
C TYR A 46 2.79 3.31 9.18
N ALA A 47 2.53 2.43 8.20
CA ALA A 47 2.02 1.09 8.43
C ALA A 47 3.10 0.01 8.27
N ARG A 48 3.93 -0.23 9.29
CA ARG A 48 4.92 -1.33 9.33
C ARG A 48 4.30 -2.72 9.25
N TYR A 49 3.05 -2.84 9.66
CA TYR A 49 2.28 -4.09 9.67
C TYR A 49 1.60 -4.41 8.34
N ALA A 50 1.72 -3.57 7.31
CA ALA A 50 1.10 -3.78 6.00
C ALA A 50 1.76 -4.90 5.17
N ASN A 51 2.54 -5.77 5.83
CA ASN A 51 3.12 -6.98 5.26
C ASN A 51 2.14 -8.15 5.18
N ILE A 52 1.00 -8.08 5.89
CA ILE A 52 -0.03 -9.11 5.84
C ILE A 52 -1.03 -8.76 4.74
N PRO A 53 -1.08 -9.53 3.63
CA PRO A 53 -2.03 -9.25 2.57
C PRO A 53 -3.47 -9.55 3.02
N THR A 54 -4.43 -8.81 2.47
CA THR A 54 -5.86 -8.99 2.81
C THR A 54 -6.45 -10.28 2.27
N ASN A 55 -5.82 -10.89 1.28
CA ASN A 55 -6.20 -12.18 0.76
C ASN A 55 -5.73 -13.30 1.71
N SER A 56 -6.61 -14.23 2.02
CA SER A 56 -6.31 -15.39 2.88
C SER A 56 -7.02 -16.64 2.37
N SER A 57 -6.57 -17.81 2.79
CA SER A 57 -7.24 -19.07 2.42
C SER A 57 -8.65 -19.19 2.97
N SER A 58 -8.96 -18.54 4.09
CA SER A 58 -10.33 -18.46 4.63
C SER A 58 -11.28 -17.75 3.68
N PHE A 59 -10.77 -16.94 2.74
CA PHE A 59 -11.60 -16.28 1.73
C PHE A 59 -12.32 -17.30 0.81
N PHE A 60 -11.75 -18.46 0.54
CA PHE A 60 -12.44 -19.51 -0.23
C PHE A 60 -13.74 -19.95 0.42
N TYR A 61 -13.78 -20.05 1.75
CA TYR A 61 -14.97 -20.42 2.50
C TYR A 61 -15.95 -19.26 2.64
N LEU A 62 -15.42 -18.06 2.75
CA LEU A 62 -16.21 -16.84 2.96
C LEU A 62 -16.81 -16.32 1.63
N PHE A 63 -16.17 -16.58 0.49
CA PHE A 63 -16.57 -16.02 -0.79
C PHE A 63 -18.00 -16.39 -1.22
N PRO A 64 -18.43 -17.64 -1.16
CA PRO A 64 -19.83 -18.00 -1.48
C PRO A 64 -20.84 -17.29 -0.56
N TYR A 65 -20.52 -17.20 0.74
CA TYR A 65 -21.35 -16.48 1.71
C TYR A 65 -21.44 -14.99 1.39
N LEU A 66 -20.32 -14.36 1.06
CA LEU A 66 -20.29 -12.95 0.68
C LEU A 66 -21.05 -12.66 -0.60
N LEU A 67 -21.12 -13.59 -1.53
CA LEU A 67 -21.90 -13.45 -2.78
C LEU A 67 -23.40 -13.56 -2.56
N LEU A 68 -23.83 -14.41 -1.62
CA LEU A 68 -25.24 -14.72 -1.38
C LEU A 68 -25.89 -13.80 -0.33
N ASN A 69 -25.10 -13.18 0.51
CA ASN A 69 -25.60 -12.33 1.59
C ASN A 69 -25.88 -10.91 1.08
N LYS A 70 -27.13 -10.47 1.14
CA LYS A 70 -27.57 -9.13 0.72
C LYS A 70 -26.92 -7.99 1.52
N ASN A 71 -26.47 -8.25 2.74
CA ASN A 71 -25.80 -7.28 3.61
C ASN A 71 -24.26 -7.37 3.50
N SER A 72 -23.74 -8.11 2.52
CA SER A 72 -22.33 -8.26 2.30
C SER A 72 -21.70 -6.94 1.82
N PRO A 73 -20.48 -6.60 2.26
CA PRO A 73 -19.72 -5.50 1.69
C PRO A 73 -19.24 -5.80 0.27
N LEU A 74 -19.33 -7.06 -0.19
CA LEU A 74 -18.96 -7.46 -1.54
C LEU A 74 -20.13 -7.31 -2.50
N PHE A 75 -20.02 -6.37 -3.44
CA PHE A 75 -21.00 -6.17 -4.49
C PHE A 75 -20.42 -6.44 -5.87
N ILE A 76 -20.96 -7.42 -6.58
CA ILE A 76 -20.54 -7.76 -7.96
C ILE A 76 -21.61 -7.31 -8.95
N ARG A 77 -21.23 -6.44 -9.88
CA ARG A 77 -22.10 -6.05 -11.00
C ARG A 77 -22.05 -7.13 -12.09
N PHE A 78 -23.07 -7.98 -12.13
CA PHE A 78 -23.16 -9.09 -13.09
C PHE A 78 -23.06 -8.64 -14.56
N LYS A 79 -23.55 -7.44 -14.91
CA LYS A 79 -23.38 -6.86 -16.26
C LYS A 79 -21.93 -6.70 -16.73
N ARG A 80 -20.96 -6.70 -15.80
CA ARG A 80 -19.53 -6.54 -16.10
C ARG A 80 -18.69 -7.74 -15.67
N LEU A 81 -19.36 -8.85 -15.37
CA LEU A 81 -18.69 -10.05 -14.85
C LEU A 81 -17.62 -10.57 -15.82
N ASN A 82 -17.87 -10.52 -17.12
CA ASN A 82 -16.89 -10.91 -18.16
C ASN A 82 -15.58 -10.13 -18.07
N LYS A 83 -15.63 -8.85 -17.66
CA LYS A 83 -14.43 -8.00 -17.49
C LYS A 83 -13.75 -8.19 -16.13
N THR A 84 -14.52 -8.51 -15.08
CA THR A 84 -14.01 -8.69 -13.73
C THR A 84 -13.61 -10.13 -13.41
N LEU A 85 -14.12 -11.10 -14.16
CA LEU A 85 -13.84 -12.51 -13.92
C LEU A 85 -12.35 -12.87 -13.94
N PRO A 86 -11.52 -12.40 -14.89
CA PRO A 86 -10.09 -12.68 -14.87
C PRO A 86 -9.41 -12.19 -13.60
N TRP A 87 -9.81 -11.00 -13.11
CA TRP A 87 -9.29 -10.46 -11.86
C TRP A 87 -9.74 -11.30 -10.65
N ILE A 88 -11.02 -11.71 -10.58
CA ILE A 88 -11.55 -12.56 -9.52
C ILE A 88 -10.79 -13.88 -9.45
N LEU A 89 -10.61 -14.53 -10.59
CA LEU A 89 -9.87 -15.80 -10.66
C LEU A 89 -8.42 -15.64 -10.19
N ASN A 90 -7.78 -14.58 -10.61
CA ASN A 90 -6.41 -14.26 -10.18
C ASN A 90 -6.33 -13.95 -8.69
N TYR A 91 -7.30 -13.21 -8.15
CA TYR A 91 -7.40 -12.96 -6.72
C TYR A 91 -7.56 -14.26 -5.93
N LEU A 92 -8.50 -15.13 -6.33
CA LEU A 92 -8.70 -16.43 -5.69
C LEU A 92 -7.45 -17.33 -5.79
N TYR A 93 -6.78 -17.34 -6.93
CA TYR A 93 -5.51 -18.04 -7.07
C TYR A 93 -4.49 -17.58 -6.04
N ASN A 94 -4.40 -16.28 -5.79
CA ASN A 94 -3.48 -15.68 -4.83
C ASN A 94 -3.94 -15.82 -3.36
N CYS A 95 -5.15 -16.31 -3.10
CA CYS A 95 -5.60 -16.68 -1.74
C CYS A 95 -5.04 -18.03 -1.25
N ARG A 96 -4.30 -18.77 -2.07
CA ARG A 96 -3.65 -20.02 -1.64
C ARG A 96 -2.55 -19.72 -0.62
N ASN A 97 -2.44 -20.57 0.41
CA ASN A 97 -1.47 -20.38 1.49
C ASN A 97 -0.03 -20.18 1.00
N SER A 98 0.39 -20.93 -0.03
CA SER A 98 1.74 -20.78 -0.61
C SER A 98 1.96 -19.36 -1.17
N ASN A 99 0.99 -18.80 -1.88
CA ASN A 99 1.09 -17.49 -2.50
C ASN A 99 0.99 -16.38 -1.43
N VAL A 100 0.10 -16.54 -0.45
CA VAL A 100 -0.01 -15.63 0.70
C VAL A 100 1.31 -15.59 1.47
N ASN A 101 1.91 -16.73 1.79
CA ASN A 101 3.18 -16.81 2.50
C ASN A 101 4.32 -16.17 1.69
N THR A 102 4.38 -16.42 0.39
CA THR A 102 5.38 -15.81 -0.50
C THR A 102 5.23 -14.29 -0.52
N THR A 103 4.00 -13.80 -0.68
CA THR A 103 3.70 -12.36 -0.68
C THR A 103 4.05 -11.73 0.66
N THR A 104 3.64 -12.34 1.77
CA THR A 104 3.97 -11.87 3.13
C THR A 104 5.47 -11.80 3.34
N ASN A 105 6.22 -12.83 2.97
CA ASN A 105 7.68 -12.85 3.11
C ASN A 105 8.35 -11.76 2.28
N ASN A 106 7.91 -11.54 1.06
CA ASN A 106 8.46 -10.50 0.19
C ASN A 106 8.13 -9.10 0.72
N LEU A 107 6.90 -8.86 1.15
CA LEU A 107 6.49 -7.60 1.77
C LEU A 107 7.25 -7.36 3.10
N THR A 108 7.44 -8.38 3.92
CA THR A 108 8.21 -8.27 5.17
C THR A 108 9.64 -7.84 4.89
N LYS A 109 10.30 -8.43 3.88
CA LYS A 109 11.66 -8.03 3.48
C LYS A 109 11.71 -6.57 3.00
N LEU A 110 10.71 -6.13 2.26
CA LEU A 110 10.62 -4.74 1.78
C LEU A 110 10.38 -3.78 2.94
N LEU A 111 9.40 -4.07 3.79
CA LEU A 111 9.00 -3.19 4.90
C LEU A 111 9.97 -3.22 6.07
N SER A 112 10.83 -4.23 6.19
CA SER A 112 11.87 -4.27 7.24
C SER A 112 12.87 -3.13 7.15
N LYS A 113 13.04 -2.54 5.97
CA LYS A 113 13.92 -1.39 5.73
C LYS A 113 13.19 -0.03 5.76
N MET A 114 11.91 -0.05 6.11
CA MET A 114 11.07 1.14 6.05
C MET A 114 11.53 2.20 7.06
N ASP A 115 11.90 1.78 8.27
CA ASP A 115 12.36 2.69 9.32
C ASP A 115 13.66 3.39 8.89
N ASP A 116 14.65 2.63 8.44
CA ASP A 116 15.93 3.16 7.97
C ASP A 116 15.72 4.19 6.85
N GLY A 117 14.74 3.93 5.97
CA GLY A 117 14.43 4.79 4.84
C GLY A 117 13.69 6.08 5.21
N TYR A 118 12.87 6.07 6.24
CA TYR A 118 12.05 7.23 6.59
C TYR A 118 12.60 8.07 7.73
N GLU A 119 13.28 7.48 8.71
CA GLU A 119 13.78 8.24 9.88
C GLU A 119 14.71 9.39 9.46
N GLU A 120 15.58 9.14 8.51
CA GLU A 120 16.50 10.15 8.00
C GLU A 120 15.74 11.26 7.26
N LEU A 121 14.80 10.90 6.37
CA LEU A 121 14.00 11.89 5.63
C LEU A 121 13.10 12.72 6.57
N PHE A 122 12.52 12.11 7.58
CA PHE A 122 11.68 12.80 8.57
C PHE A 122 12.49 13.80 9.40
N LYS A 123 13.71 13.44 9.79
CA LYS A 123 14.62 14.32 10.52
C LYS A 123 15.02 15.51 9.66
N GLU A 124 15.40 15.30 8.41
CA GLU A 124 15.78 16.37 7.49
C GLU A 124 14.62 17.30 7.16
N ALA A 125 13.41 16.76 7.03
CA ALA A 125 12.20 17.54 6.79
C ALA A 125 11.67 18.26 8.05
N GLY A 126 12.22 17.97 9.24
CA GLY A 126 11.76 18.54 10.51
C GLY A 126 10.34 18.13 10.89
N VAL A 127 9.86 16.98 10.41
CA VAL A 127 8.47 16.52 10.64
C VAL A 127 8.34 15.57 11.82
N GLU A 128 9.40 15.28 12.54
CA GLU A 128 9.40 14.40 13.71
C GLU A 128 8.35 14.79 14.79
N PRO A 129 8.09 16.09 15.08
CA PRO A 129 7.06 16.47 16.05
C PRO A 129 5.64 16.06 15.65
N TYR A 130 5.40 15.82 14.37
CA TYR A 130 4.08 15.40 13.85
C TYR A 130 3.90 13.88 13.82
N LEU A 131 4.96 13.11 14.11
CA LEU A 131 4.90 11.65 14.15
C LEU A 131 4.22 11.18 15.43
N SER A 132 3.05 10.58 15.31
CA SER A 132 2.38 9.90 16.40
C SER A 132 2.78 8.42 16.42
N ARG A 133 3.51 7.98 17.42
CA ARG A 133 3.89 6.56 17.64
C ARG A 133 2.80 5.76 18.35
N LYS A 134 1.54 6.08 18.12
CA LYS A 134 0.40 5.36 18.71
C LYS A 134 0.09 4.10 17.91
N ALA A 135 -0.33 3.05 18.62
CA ALA A 135 -0.82 1.84 17.97
C ALA A 135 -2.13 2.11 17.21
N ILE A 136 -2.31 1.46 16.06
CA ILE A 136 -3.57 1.46 15.32
C ILE A 136 -4.37 0.26 15.81
N MET A 137 -5.60 0.52 16.24
CA MET A 137 -6.54 -0.52 16.65
C MET A 137 -7.46 -0.86 15.47
N TYR A 138 -7.47 -2.11 15.05
CA TYR A 138 -8.45 -2.63 14.11
C TYR A 138 -9.68 -3.12 14.87
N LEU A 139 -10.79 -2.44 14.66
CA LEU A 139 -12.08 -2.91 15.17
C LEU A 139 -12.66 -3.93 14.18
N SER A 140 -12.74 -5.19 14.61
CA SER A 140 -13.45 -6.21 13.84
C SER A 140 -14.94 -6.17 14.18
N LEU A 141 -15.77 -5.88 13.19
CA LEU A 141 -17.24 -5.91 13.33
C LEU A 141 -17.82 -7.33 13.56
N ILE A 142 -16.97 -8.36 13.52
CA ILE A 142 -17.41 -9.76 13.70
C ILE A 142 -17.69 -10.08 15.17
N HIS A 143 -17.29 -9.22 16.09
CA HIS A 143 -17.45 -9.41 17.54
C HIS A 143 -18.27 -8.31 18.22
N ILE A 144 -19.01 -7.51 17.45
CA ILE A 144 -19.98 -6.53 17.97
C ILE A 144 -21.38 -7.04 17.74
#